data_7a5245171c7529400298fd7ba727aeb8
#
_entry.id   7a5245171c7529400298fd7ba727aeb8
#
_cell.length_a   1.000
_cell.length_b   1.000
_cell.length_c   1.000
_cell.angle_alpha   90.00
_cell.angle_beta   90.00
_cell.angle_gamma   90.00
#
_symmetry.space_group_name_H-M   'P 1'
#
loop_
_entity.id
_entity.type
_entity.pdbx_description
1 polymer ?
#
loop_
_entity_poly.entity_id
_entity_poly.type
_entity_poly.pdbx_seq_one_letter_code
_entity_poly.pdbx_strand_id
1 'polypeptide(L)'
;MEKVVVGMSGGVDSAVSAWLLKEQGYDVVGLFMKNWEDDDNGEYCTSRQDLIDASSVADLIGIDLQAVNFAKEYKERVFSIFLREYEAGRTPNPDVLCNSEIKFRAFLDHAVNMGADWIATGHYARTRRLDDSTVQLLKGSDPGKDQSYFLHRLSQEQVSRAIFPVGGMMKTEVRAIAKKIGLPVAEKKDSTGICFIGERPFREFLERYLPTKEGEIRTPDGTPEGRVIGKHIGLAFYTIGQRKGIGIGGCRNSEEKPWFVAKKDIRTNTLWVVQGHDHPWLLGDHLFADSPSWISGHAPEAGSKLGVK
;
A
#
# COMPACT_ATOMS: atom_id res chain seq x y z
N MET A 1 -22.10 -1.16 -25.38
CA MET A 1 -21.37 -0.24 -24.45
C MET A 1 -20.54 -1.14 -23.57
N GLU A 2 -19.24 -0.88 -23.46
CA GLU A 2 -18.36 -1.70 -22.60
C GLU A 2 -18.69 -1.43 -21.14
N LYS A 3 -18.74 -2.50 -20.36
CA LYS A 3 -19.07 -2.43 -18.92
C LYS A 3 -17.82 -2.34 -18.08
N VAL A 4 -17.76 -1.33 -17.20
CA VAL A 4 -16.63 -1.12 -16.28
C VAL A 4 -17.12 -1.17 -14.84
N VAL A 5 -16.51 -2.02 -14.03
CA VAL A 5 -16.74 -2.01 -12.58
C VAL A 5 -15.63 -1.21 -11.91
N VAL A 6 -16.01 -0.15 -11.19
CA VAL A 6 -15.09 0.77 -10.52
C VAL A 6 -15.00 0.45 -9.02
N GLY A 7 -13.80 0.18 -8.53
CA GLY A 7 -13.57 0.03 -7.09
C GLY A 7 -13.76 1.36 -6.37
N MET A 8 -14.88 1.51 -5.66
CA MET A 8 -15.26 2.72 -4.92
C MET A 8 -14.78 2.62 -3.47
N SER A 9 -13.83 3.45 -3.09
CA SER A 9 -13.25 3.47 -1.74
C SER A 9 -13.84 4.53 -0.80
N GLY A 10 -14.82 5.31 -1.27
CA GLY A 10 -15.30 6.50 -0.55
C GLY A 10 -14.31 7.67 -0.58
N GLY A 11 -13.25 7.60 -1.38
CA GLY A 11 -12.28 8.68 -1.59
C GLY A 11 -12.47 9.42 -2.91
N VAL A 12 -11.85 10.61 -3.02
CA VAL A 12 -11.99 11.50 -4.19
C VAL A 12 -11.48 10.87 -5.49
N ASP A 13 -10.40 10.07 -5.43
CA ASP A 13 -9.78 9.51 -6.63
C ASP A 13 -10.67 8.47 -7.31
N SER A 14 -11.28 7.56 -6.53
CA SER A 14 -12.23 6.57 -7.04
C SER A 14 -13.52 7.24 -7.54
N ALA A 15 -13.98 8.28 -6.85
CA ALA A 15 -15.16 9.04 -7.22
C ALA A 15 -14.98 9.74 -8.58
N VAL A 16 -13.88 10.45 -8.77
CA VAL A 16 -13.55 11.11 -10.06
C VAL A 16 -13.30 10.08 -11.15
N SER A 17 -12.67 8.93 -10.82
CA SER A 17 -12.50 7.84 -11.78
C SER A 17 -13.82 7.31 -12.34
N ALA A 18 -14.80 7.09 -11.47
CA ALA A 18 -16.11 6.63 -11.87
C ALA A 18 -16.86 7.67 -12.75
N TRP A 19 -16.77 8.95 -12.36
CA TRP A 19 -17.36 10.03 -13.16
C TRP A 19 -16.72 10.15 -14.54
N LEU A 20 -15.40 10.14 -14.64
CA LEU A 20 -14.66 10.22 -15.91
C LEU A 20 -15.04 9.10 -16.88
N LEU A 21 -15.20 7.87 -16.39
CA LEU A 21 -15.60 6.73 -17.21
C LEU A 21 -17.05 6.87 -17.70
N LYS A 22 -17.94 7.36 -16.85
CA LYS A 22 -19.31 7.64 -17.26
C LYS A 22 -19.40 8.72 -18.35
N GLU A 23 -18.64 9.81 -18.20
CA GLU A 23 -18.57 10.87 -19.22
C GLU A 23 -17.95 10.37 -20.55
N GLN A 24 -17.10 9.34 -20.49
CA GLN A 24 -16.54 8.68 -21.67
C GLN A 24 -17.52 7.69 -22.33
N GLY A 25 -18.69 7.46 -21.75
CA GLY A 25 -19.75 6.63 -22.32
C GLY A 25 -19.65 5.15 -21.98
N TYR A 26 -18.92 4.78 -20.93
CA TYR A 26 -18.93 3.40 -20.41
C TYR A 26 -20.22 3.11 -19.62
N ASP A 27 -20.61 1.83 -19.58
CA ASP A 27 -21.59 1.32 -18.61
C ASP A 27 -20.89 1.10 -17.27
N VAL A 28 -21.05 2.05 -16.35
CA VAL A 28 -20.27 2.11 -15.09
C VAL A 28 -21.09 1.58 -13.93
N VAL A 29 -20.53 0.61 -13.20
CA VAL A 29 -21.05 0.12 -11.90
C VAL A 29 -19.97 0.35 -10.83
N GLY A 30 -20.34 0.94 -9.71
CA GLY A 30 -19.50 1.06 -8.53
C GLY A 30 -19.48 -0.25 -7.73
N LEU A 31 -18.31 -0.63 -7.20
CA LEU A 31 -18.18 -1.72 -6.24
C LEU A 31 -17.44 -1.25 -4.99
N PHE A 32 -18.13 -1.27 -3.86
CA PHE A 32 -17.52 -1.03 -2.56
C PHE A 32 -17.03 -2.36 -1.97
N MET A 33 -15.78 -2.41 -1.53
CA MET A 33 -15.15 -3.61 -0.97
C MET A 33 -14.96 -3.46 0.54
N LYS A 34 -15.66 -4.29 1.33
CA LYS A 34 -15.37 -4.45 2.75
C LYS A 34 -14.28 -5.51 2.91
N ASN A 35 -13.11 -5.12 3.42
CA ASN A 35 -11.96 -6.02 3.51
C ASN A 35 -11.45 -6.23 4.95
N TRP A 36 -12.12 -5.65 5.95
CA TRP A 36 -11.76 -5.79 7.36
C TRP A 36 -13.00 -5.78 8.25
N GLU A 37 -13.03 -6.64 9.27
CA GLU A 37 -14.19 -6.81 10.18
C GLU A 37 -13.82 -6.78 11.67
N ASP A 38 -12.57 -7.03 12.05
CA ASP A 38 -12.19 -7.22 13.46
C ASP A 38 -12.46 -5.98 14.36
N ASP A 39 -12.80 -4.84 13.77
CA ASP A 39 -13.05 -3.57 14.46
C ASP A 39 -14.46 -3.00 14.20
N ASP A 40 -15.40 -3.78 13.71
CA ASP A 40 -16.76 -3.30 13.34
C ASP A 40 -17.52 -2.61 14.49
N ASN A 41 -17.13 -2.86 15.75
CA ASN A 41 -17.71 -2.27 16.96
C ASN A 41 -16.79 -1.20 17.62
N GLY A 42 -15.70 -0.78 17.00
CA GLY A 42 -14.70 0.12 17.57
C GLY A 42 -14.68 1.53 16.96
N GLU A 43 -14.03 2.48 17.66
CA GLU A 43 -13.85 3.88 17.25
C GLU A 43 -13.10 4.04 15.91
N TYR A 44 -12.46 2.99 15.42
CA TYR A 44 -11.57 3.01 14.23
C TYR A 44 -12.22 2.45 12.96
N CYS A 45 -13.52 2.08 12.98
CA CYS A 45 -14.19 1.54 11.79
C CYS A 45 -14.54 2.66 10.82
N THR A 46 -13.67 2.94 9.86
CA THR A 46 -13.93 3.91 8.78
C THR A 46 -14.82 3.33 7.68
N SER A 47 -14.95 2.00 7.57
CA SER A 47 -15.62 1.34 6.44
C SER A 47 -17.08 1.73 6.29
N ARG A 48 -17.79 2.02 7.40
CA ARG A 48 -19.18 2.49 7.35
C ARG A 48 -19.29 3.89 6.73
N GLN A 49 -18.43 4.82 7.15
CA GLN A 49 -18.42 6.17 6.58
C GLN A 49 -17.97 6.14 5.12
N ASP A 50 -16.97 5.33 4.78
CA ASP A 50 -16.49 5.17 3.42
C ASP A 50 -17.59 4.58 2.49
N LEU A 51 -18.43 3.66 2.98
CA LEU A 51 -19.59 3.16 2.23
C LEU A 51 -20.65 4.25 2.02
N ILE A 52 -20.95 5.06 3.04
CA ILE A 52 -21.87 6.19 2.93
C ILE A 52 -21.36 7.20 1.90
N ASP A 53 -20.07 7.53 1.95
CA ASP A 53 -19.45 8.43 1.01
C ASP A 53 -19.49 7.90 -0.42
N ALA A 54 -19.18 6.59 -0.60
CA ALA A 54 -19.26 5.93 -1.90
C ALA A 54 -20.69 5.90 -2.45
N SER A 55 -21.69 5.66 -1.59
CA SER A 55 -23.11 5.68 -1.97
C SER A 55 -23.55 7.08 -2.41
N SER A 56 -23.19 8.11 -1.62
CA SER A 56 -23.54 9.49 -1.94
C SER A 56 -22.91 9.96 -3.26
N VAL A 57 -21.69 9.48 -3.56
CA VAL A 57 -21.02 9.72 -4.85
C VAL A 57 -21.75 9.00 -5.98
N ALA A 58 -22.10 7.71 -5.80
CA ALA A 58 -22.78 6.91 -6.81
C ALA A 58 -24.15 7.53 -7.17
N ASP A 59 -24.91 7.96 -6.16
CA ASP A 59 -26.20 8.65 -6.35
C ASP A 59 -26.03 9.95 -7.15
N LEU A 60 -25.03 10.76 -6.80
CA LEU A 60 -24.78 12.05 -7.45
C LEU A 60 -24.41 11.87 -8.93
N ILE A 61 -23.53 10.91 -9.23
CA ILE A 61 -23.10 10.66 -10.62
C ILE A 61 -24.06 9.75 -11.38
N GLY A 62 -25.07 9.17 -10.70
CA GLY A 62 -26.12 8.33 -11.29
C GLY A 62 -25.57 7.01 -11.82
N ILE A 63 -24.87 6.23 -10.97
CA ILE A 63 -24.42 4.85 -11.23
C ILE A 63 -24.90 3.94 -10.12
N ASP A 64 -25.09 2.66 -10.42
CA ASP A 64 -25.36 1.65 -9.41
C ASP A 64 -24.13 1.40 -8.53
N LEU A 65 -24.35 1.18 -7.23
CA LEU A 65 -23.30 0.77 -6.29
C LEU A 65 -23.66 -0.59 -5.69
N GLN A 66 -22.73 -1.52 -5.78
CA GLN A 66 -22.81 -2.80 -5.08
C GLN A 66 -21.76 -2.84 -3.96
N ALA A 67 -22.01 -3.62 -2.92
CA ALA A 67 -21.07 -3.87 -1.84
C ALA A 67 -20.73 -5.37 -1.78
N VAL A 68 -19.45 -5.67 -1.62
CA VAL A 68 -18.95 -7.03 -1.47
C VAL A 68 -18.04 -7.13 -0.25
N ASN A 69 -18.05 -8.29 0.40
CA ASN A 69 -17.22 -8.57 1.55
C ASN A 69 -16.09 -9.53 1.15
N PHE A 70 -14.85 -9.04 1.19
CA PHE A 70 -13.61 -9.79 0.97
C PHE A 70 -12.76 -9.89 2.25
N ALA A 71 -13.33 -9.70 3.44
CA ALA A 71 -12.59 -9.73 4.70
C ALA A 71 -11.88 -11.07 4.93
N LYS A 72 -12.52 -12.18 4.53
CA LYS A 72 -11.92 -13.51 4.60
C LYS A 72 -10.69 -13.62 3.69
N GLU A 73 -10.83 -13.27 2.42
CA GLU A 73 -9.75 -13.28 1.43
C GLU A 73 -8.60 -12.37 1.86
N TYR A 74 -8.92 -11.18 2.38
CA TYR A 74 -7.91 -10.25 2.89
C TYR A 74 -7.15 -10.84 4.08
N LYS A 75 -7.85 -11.44 5.05
CA LYS A 75 -7.24 -12.06 6.22
C LYS A 75 -6.31 -13.22 5.84
N GLU A 76 -6.74 -14.06 4.90
CA GLU A 76 -5.99 -15.23 4.47
C GLU A 76 -4.81 -14.89 3.54
N ARG A 77 -4.99 -13.99 2.58
CA ARG A 77 -4.03 -13.76 1.49
C ARG A 77 -3.13 -12.54 1.70
N VAL A 78 -3.52 -11.60 2.55
CA VAL A 78 -2.76 -10.38 2.83
C VAL A 78 -2.29 -10.34 4.27
N PHE A 79 -3.21 -10.35 5.23
CA PHE A 79 -2.89 -10.11 6.63
C PHE A 79 -2.08 -11.24 7.27
N SER A 80 -2.38 -12.50 6.95
CA SER A 80 -1.59 -13.65 7.44
C SER A 80 -0.13 -13.61 6.95
N ILE A 81 0.08 -13.19 5.70
CA ILE A 81 1.43 -13.02 5.15
C ILE A 81 2.14 -11.84 5.84
N PHE A 82 1.44 -10.74 6.01
CA PHE A 82 1.92 -9.56 6.71
C PHE A 82 2.44 -9.90 8.13
N LEU A 83 1.69 -10.67 8.91
CA LEU A 83 2.12 -11.09 10.24
C LEU A 83 3.36 -12.00 10.19
N ARG A 84 3.38 -13.00 9.30
CA ARG A 84 4.54 -13.89 9.13
C ARG A 84 5.82 -13.15 8.76
N GLU A 85 5.72 -12.12 7.92
CA GLU A 85 6.87 -11.31 7.55
C GLU A 85 7.42 -10.54 8.76
N TYR A 86 6.55 -9.98 9.60
CA TYR A 86 6.98 -9.32 10.84
C TYR A 86 7.61 -10.29 11.84
N GLU A 87 7.04 -11.48 12.00
CA GLU A 87 7.61 -12.55 12.84
C GLU A 87 9.00 -12.96 12.36
N ALA A 88 9.20 -12.97 11.04
CA ALA A 88 10.50 -13.23 10.42
C ALA A 88 11.44 -12.02 10.48
N GLY A 89 11.07 -10.93 11.16
CA GLY A 89 11.87 -9.71 11.31
C GLY A 89 11.96 -8.82 10.08
N ARG A 90 11.18 -9.11 9.02
CA ARG A 90 11.10 -8.28 7.83
C ARG A 90 10.03 -7.19 8.02
N THR A 91 10.04 -6.17 7.18
CA THR A 91 8.98 -5.14 7.15
C THR A 91 8.21 -5.30 5.84
N PRO A 92 7.04 -5.93 5.86
CA PRO A 92 6.23 -6.15 4.68
C PRO A 92 5.54 -4.87 4.21
N ASN A 93 5.18 -4.84 2.92
CA ASN A 93 4.25 -3.87 2.38
C ASN A 93 2.91 -4.57 2.05
N PRO A 94 1.90 -4.49 2.94
CA PRO A 94 0.62 -5.16 2.74
C PRO A 94 -0.18 -4.59 1.56
N ASP A 95 0.07 -3.33 1.16
CA ASP A 95 -0.66 -2.69 0.06
C ASP A 95 -0.33 -3.33 -1.30
N VAL A 96 0.90 -3.82 -1.48
CA VAL A 96 1.28 -4.58 -2.68
C VAL A 96 0.47 -5.88 -2.79
N LEU A 97 0.35 -6.62 -1.68
CA LEU A 97 -0.45 -7.84 -1.62
C LEU A 97 -1.94 -7.55 -1.75
N CYS A 98 -2.42 -6.49 -1.10
CA CYS A 98 -3.81 -6.05 -1.22
C CYS A 98 -4.16 -5.75 -2.68
N ASN A 99 -3.28 -5.06 -3.41
CA ASN A 99 -3.50 -4.81 -4.83
C ASN A 99 -3.53 -6.12 -5.61
N SER A 100 -2.49 -6.98 -5.52
CA SER A 100 -2.41 -8.19 -6.33
C SER A 100 -3.49 -9.23 -6.01
N GLU A 101 -3.84 -9.43 -4.73
CA GLU A 101 -4.70 -10.53 -4.31
C GLU A 101 -6.18 -10.12 -4.11
N ILE A 102 -6.44 -8.87 -3.73
CA ILE A 102 -7.80 -8.39 -3.49
C ILE A 102 -8.29 -7.53 -4.64
N LYS A 103 -7.65 -6.36 -4.89
CA LYS A 103 -8.16 -5.39 -5.86
C LYS A 103 -8.03 -5.85 -7.32
N PHE A 104 -7.03 -6.65 -7.65
CA PHE A 104 -6.81 -7.10 -9.03
C PHE A 104 -6.94 -8.62 -9.21
N ARG A 105 -7.38 -9.34 -8.17
CA ARG A 105 -7.74 -10.75 -8.26
C ARG A 105 -9.17 -10.99 -7.80
N ALA A 106 -9.46 -10.95 -6.50
CA ALA A 106 -10.82 -11.21 -5.99
C ALA A 106 -11.86 -10.22 -6.58
N PHE A 107 -11.52 -8.95 -6.66
CA PHE A 107 -12.38 -7.94 -7.29
C PHE A 107 -12.52 -8.16 -8.80
N LEU A 108 -11.44 -8.46 -9.53
CA LEU A 108 -11.51 -8.76 -10.96
C LEU A 108 -12.40 -9.97 -11.23
N ASP A 109 -12.20 -11.08 -10.48
CA ASP A 109 -13.02 -12.28 -10.61
C ASP A 109 -14.50 -11.98 -10.37
N HIS A 110 -14.81 -11.18 -9.33
CA HIS A 110 -16.16 -10.76 -9.03
C HIS A 110 -16.75 -9.89 -10.15
N ALA A 111 -16.01 -8.92 -10.66
CA ALA A 111 -16.44 -8.02 -11.73
C ALA A 111 -16.71 -8.79 -13.04
N VAL A 112 -15.86 -9.75 -13.38
CA VAL A 112 -16.08 -10.64 -14.54
C VAL A 112 -17.37 -11.43 -14.39
N ASN A 113 -17.68 -11.95 -13.20
CA ASN A 113 -18.94 -12.63 -12.92
C ASN A 113 -20.17 -11.70 -13.02
N MET A 114 -19.99 -10.39 -12.86
CA MET A 114 -21.00 -9.35 -13.13
C MET A 114 -21.12 -8.99 -14.62
N GLY A 115 -20.31 -9.62 -15.49
CA GLY A 115 -20.27 -9.34 -16.93
C GLY A 115 -19.46 -8.09 -17.28
N ALA A 116 -18.47 -7.68 -16.46
CA ALA A 116 -17.62 -6.56 -16.76
C ALA A 116 -16.55 -6.92 -17.80
N ASP A 117 -16.32 -6.00 -18.73
CA ASP A 117 -15.20 -6.03 -19.66
C ASP A 117 -13.90 -5.56 -18.98
N TRP A 118 -14.02 -4.57 -18.07
CA TRP A 118 -12.93 -3.89 -17.41
C TRP A 118 -13.21 -3.67 -15.91
N ILE A 119 -12.12 -3.57 -15.15
CA ILE A 119 -12.15 -2.98 -13.81
C ILE A 119 -11.41 -1.65 -13.82
N ALA A 120 -11.82 -0.73 -12.95
CA ALA A 120 -11.13 0.54 -12.79
C ALA A 120 -10.90 0.87 -11.31
N THR A 121 -9.84 1.60 -11.05
CA THR A 121 -9.48 2.07 -9.71
C THR A 121 -8.92 3.47 -9.75
N GLY A 122 -8.95 4.18 -8.62
CA GLY A 122 -8.39 5.53 -8.47
C GLY A 122 -6.87 5.58 -8.32
N HIS A 123 -6.12 4.58 -8.80
CA HIS A 123 -4.65 4.61 -8.69
C HIS A 123 -4.02 5.57 -9.69
N TYR A 124 -2.99 6.28 -9.23
CA TYR A 124 -2.12 7.09 -10.07
C TYR A 124 -1.07 6.22 -10.74
N ALA A 125 -1.50 5.51 -11.76
CA ALA A 125 -0.68 4.70 -12.66
C ALA A 125 -1.26 4.80 -14.07
N ARG A 126 -0.53 4.38 -15.09
CA ARG A 126 -1.00 4.35 -16.47
C ARG A 126 -0.69 3.02 -17.10
N THR A 127 -1.43 2.67 -18.13
CA THR A 127 -1.17 1.50 -18.95
C THR A 127 -0.92 1.91 -20.39
N ARG A 128 -0.15 1.11 -21.11
CA ARG A 128 0.04 1.23 -22.55
C ARG A 128 0.00 -0.15 -23.17
N ARG A 129 -0.93 -0.36 -24.11
CA ARG A 129 -0.96 -1.57 -24.92
C ARG A 129 0.06 -1.46 -26.05
N LEU A 130 0.84 -2.52 -26.25
CA LEU A 130 1.80 -2.64 -27.34
C LEU A 130 1.17 -3.39 -28.52
N ASP A 131 1.87 -3.41 -29.66
CA ASP A 131 1.40 -4.04 -30.90
C ASP A 131 1.25 -5.56 -30.77
N ASP A 132 2.02 -6.19 -29.90
CA ASP A 132 1.94 -7.62 -29.56
C ASP A 132 0.82 -7.95 -28.55
N SER A 133 -0.06 -6.98 -28.25
CA SER A 133 -1.14 -7.06 -27.27
C SER A 133 -0.70 -7.10 -25.81
N THR A 134 0.59 -7.09 -25.52
CA THR A 134 1.05 -6.95 -24.11
C THR A 134 0.74 -5.56 -23.58
N VAL A 135 0.53 -5.47 -22.25
CA VAL A 135 0.22 -4.21 -21.58
C VAL A 135 1.35 -3.86 -20.62
N GLN A 136 1.90 -2.68 -20.82
CA GLN A 136 2.88 -2.10 -19.91
C GLN A 136 2.19 -1.31 -18.81
N LEU A 137 2.67 -1.48 -17.58
CA LEU A 137 2.36 -0.58 -16.47
C LEU A 137 3.35 0.59 -16.47
N LEU A 138 2.84 1.80 -16.47
CA LEU A 138 3.62 3.03 -16.49
C LEU A 138 3.41 3.85 -15.22
N LYS A 139 4.39 4.68 -14.87
CA LYS A 139 4.26 5.66 -13.79
C LYS A 139 3.09 6.60 -14.04
N GLY A 140 2.42 7.04 -12.98
CA GLY A 140 1.45 8.13 -13.01
C GLY A 140 2.10 9.43 -13.49
N SER A 141 1.29 10.35 -14.02
CA SER A 141 1.78 11.65 -14.48
C SER A 141 2.14 12.59 -13.32
N ASP A 142 1.52 12.43 -12.16
CA ASP A 142 1.86 13.16 -10.94
C ASP A 142 3.00 12.44 -10.19
N PRO A 143 4.23 13.00 -10.18
CA PRO A 143 5.36 12.36 -9.51
C PRO A 143 5.18 12.23 -7.98
N GLY A 144 4.42 13.14 -7.38
CA GLY A 144 4.12 13.15 -5.94
C GLY A 144 3.05 12.14 -5.54
N LYS A 145 2.30 11.60 -6.53
CA LYS A 145 1.20 10.65 -6.31
C LYS A 145 1.38 9.32 -7.02
N ASP A 146 2.42 9.15 -7.83
CA ASP A 146 2.66 7.91 -8.56
C ASP A 146 2.60 6.68 -7.64
N GLN A 147 1.70 5.74 -7.96
CA GLN A 147 1.42 4.52 -7.21
C GLN A 147 1.80 3.25 -7.98
N SER A 148 2.49 3.39 -9.11
CA SER A 148 2.89 2.24 -9.95
C SER A 148 3.70 1.19 -9.16
N TYR A 149 4.48 1.60 -8.16
CA TYR A 149 5.27 0.70 -7.33
C TYR A 149 4.44 -0.23 -6.43
N PHE A 150 3.19 0.14 -6.11
CA PHE A 150 2.27 -0.76 -5.41
C PHE A 150 1.64 -1.83 -6.33
N LEU A 151 1.79 -1.66 -7.64
CA LEU A 151 1.15 -2.48 -8.67
C LEU A 151 2.13 -3.43 -9.39
N HIS A 152 3.40 -3.48 -8.96
CA HIS A 152 4.44 -4.26 -9.63
C HIS A 152 4.19 -5.78 -9.64
N ARG A 153 3.32 -6.30 -8.77
CA ARG A 153 2.96 -7.72 -8.71
C ARG A 153 1.76 -8.11 -9.58
N LEU A 154 1.20 -7.18 -10.36
CA LEU A 154 0.12 -7.52 -11.28
C LEU A 154 0.63 -8.40 -12.42
N SER A 155 -0.18 -9.40 -12.81
CA SER A 155 0.04 -10.20 -14.01
C SER A 155 -0.41 -9.46 -15.27
N GLN A 156 -0.04 -9.97 -16.45
CA GLN A 156 -0.55 -9.48 -17.74
C GLN A 156 -2.08 -9.56 -17.82
N GLU A 157 -2.67 -10.65 -17.34
CA GLU A 157 -4.12 -10.81 -17.29
C GLU A 157 -4.76 -9.68 -16.48
N GLN A 158 -4.24 -9.39 -15.28
CA GLN A 158 -4.76 -8.37 -14.39
C GLN A 158 -4.60 -6.97 -14.98
N VAL A 159 -3.40 -6.61 -15.46
CA VAL A 159 -3.13 -5.27 -15.99
C VAL A 159 -3.83 -5.01 -17.31
N SER A 160 -4.07 -6.06 -18.12
CA SER A 160 -4.76 -5.94 -19.41
C SER A 160 -6.26 -5.64 -19.28
N ARG A 161 -6.84 -5.89 -18.12
CA ARG A 161 -8.24 -5.58 -17.79
C ARG A 161 -8.41 -4.40 -16.84
N ALA A 162 -7.32 -3.68 -16.53
CA ALA A 162 -7.30 -2.56 -15.59
C ALA A 162 -7.31 -1.20 -16.30
N ILE A 163 -8.15 -0.30 -15.83
CA ILE A 163 -8.17 1.11 -16.23
C ILE A 163 -7.83 1.97 -15.02
N PHE A 164 -6.98 2.98 -15.23
CA PHE A 164 -6.59 3.97 -14.23
C PHE A 164 -6.95 5.38 -14.71
N PRO A 165 -8.20 5.82 -14.57
CA PRO A 165 -8.70 7.03 -15.21
C PRO A 165 -7.97 8.30 -14.78
N VAL A 166 -7.53 8.37 -13.53
CA VAL A 166 -6.80 9.53 -12.96
C VAL A 166 -5.28 9.44 -13.13
N GLY A 167 -4.77 8.34 -13.71
CA GLY A 167 -3.33 8.11 -13.82
C GLY A 167 -2.58 9.10 -14.70
N GLY A 168 -3.26 9.72 -15.67
CA GLY A 168 -2.73 10.78 -16.54
C GLY A 168 -2.85 12.19 -15.99
N MET A 169 -3.37 12.38 -14.77
CA MET A 169 -3.75 13.66 -14.19
C MET A 169 -2.90 14.02 -12.97
N MET A 170 -2.77 15.32 -12.71
CA MET A 170 -2.25 15.82 -11.44
C MET A 170 -3.34 15.73 -10.35
N LYS A 171 -2.97 15.49 -9.10
CA LYS A 171 -3.92 15.44 -7.98
C LYS A 171 -4.74 16.73 -7.85
N THR A 172 -4.16 17.87 -8.16
CA THR A 172 -4.84 19.17 -8.16
C THR A 172 -5.96 19.22 -9.19
N GLU A 173 -5.77 18.63 -10.37
CA GLU A 173 -6.80 18.56 -11.42
C GLU A 173 -7.95 17.64 -10.98
N VAL A 174 -7.63 16.48 -10.38
CA VAL A 174 -8.63 15.56 -9.84
C VAL A 174 -9.51 16.24 -8.80
N ARG A 175 -8.90 16.99 -7.86
CA ARG A 175 -9.64 17.77 -6.86
C ARG A 175 -10.47 18.91 -7.49
N ALA A 176 -9.95 19.57 -8.53
CA ALA A 176 -10.68 20.62 -9.23
C ALA A 176 -11.95 20.06 -9.91
N ILE A 177 -11.84 18.88 -10.55
CA ILE A 177 -13.01 18.18 -11.12
C ILE A 177 -14.00 17.84 -10.02
N ALA A 178 -13.56 17.22 -8.93
CA ALA A 178 -14.43 16.85 -7.82
C ALA A 178 -15.23 18.03 -7.27
N LYS A 179 -14.58 19.18 -7.10
CA LYS A 179 -15.24 20.44 -6.70
C LYS A 179 -16.23 20.93 -7.74
N LYS A 180 -15.83 20.94 -9.02
CA LYS A 180 -16.66 21.45 -10.14
C LYS A 180 -17.97 20.67 -10.26
N ILE A 181 -17.94 19.37 -10.08
CA ILE A 181 -19.14 18.51 -10.17
C ILE A 181 -19.87 18.33 -8.83
N GLY A 182 -19.39 18.97 -7.75
CA GLY A 182 -20.03 18.98 -6.45
C GLY A 182 -19.94 17.67 -5.67
N LEU A 183 -18.86 16.89 -5.85
CA LEU A 183 -18.67 15.63 -5.11
C LEU A 183 -18.55 15.89 -3.60
N PRO A 184 -19.31 15.18 -2.75
CA PRO A 184 -19.27 15.36 -1.30
C PRO A 184 -17.89 15.08 -0.70
N VAL A 185 -17.07 14.26 -1.38
CA VAL A 185 -15.72 13.87 -0.98
C VAL A 185 -14.59 14.76 -1.52
N ALA A 186 -14.92 15.88 -2.19
CA ALA A 186 -13.93 16.75 -2.84
C ALA A 186 -12.83 17.27 -1.88
N GLU A 187 -13.18 17.56 -0.63
CA GLU A 187 -12.27 18.05 0.42
C GLU A 187 -11.77 16.93 1.34
N LYS A 188 -12.22 15.68 1.14
CA LYS A 188 -11.78 14.55 1.97
C LYS A 188 -10.27 14.37 1.84
N LYS A 189 -9.58 14.22 2.98
CA LYS A 189 -8.14 13.93 3.00
C LYS A 189 -7.85 12.58 2.34
N ASP A 190 -6.68 12.47 1.74
CA ASP A 190 -6.22 11.18 1.22
C ASP A 190 -6.04 10.21 2.39
N SER A 191 -6.48 8.96 2.20
CA SER A 191 -6.29 7.93 3.23
C SER A 191 -4.81 7.66 3.43
N THR A 192 -4.38 7.63 4.68
CA THR A 192 -3.05 7.23 5.13
C THR A 192 -3.16 5.97 5.98
N GLY A 193 -2.08 5.21 6.13
CA GLY A 193 -2.09 3.93 6.85
C GLY A 193 -2.22 2.73 5.92
N ILE A 194 -2.48 1.55 6.52
CA ILE A 194 -2.63 0.29 5.77
C ILE A 194 -4.01 0.26 5.10
N CYS A 195 -4.05 -0.13 3.82
CA CYS A 195 -5.30 -0.28 3.08
C CYS A 195 -6.35 -1.08 3.88
N PHE A 196 -7.54 -0.51 4.02
CA PHE A 196 -8.72 -1.07 4.69
C PHE A 196 -8.65 -1.23 6.22
N ILE A 197 -7.46 -1.12 6.83
CA ILE A 197 -7.30 -1.12 8.29
C ILE A 197 -7.42 0.30 8.85
N GLY A 198 -7.12 1.31 8.02
CA GLY A 198 -7.27 2.73 8.37
C GLY A 198 -6.10 3.30 9.18
N GLU A 199 -6.29 4.56 9.59
CA GLU A 199 -5.32 5.29 10.43
C GLU A 199 -5.51 4.88 11.89
N ARG A 200 -4.48 4.28 12.46
CA ARG A 200 -4.42 3.93 13.88
C ARG A 200 -2.97 3.89 14.35
N PRO A 201 -2.72 3.97 15.67
CA PRO A 201 -1.39 3.75 16.22
C PRO A 201 -0.89 2.35 15.81
N PHE A 202 0.01 2.32 14.83
CA PHE A 202 0.43 1.07 14.18
C PHE A 202 1.03 0.05 15.15
N ARG A 203 1.76 0.55 16.15
CA ARG A 203 2.34 -0.29 17.20
C ARG A 203 1.26 -1.01 18.02
N GLU A 204 0.28 -0.28 18.53
CA GLU A 204 -0.83 -0.82 19.33
C GLU A 204 -1.67 -1.83 18.53
N PHE A 205 -1.82 -1.56 17.24
CA PHE A 205 -2.48 -2.50 16.34
C PHE A 205 -1.69 -3.81 16.23
N LEU A 206 -0.39 -3.76 15.98
CA LEU A 206 0.46 -4.96 15.87
C LEU A 206 0.56 -5.74 17.18
N GLU A 207 0.57 -5.07 18.33
CA GLU A 207 0.63 -5.71 19.66
C GLU A 207 -0.56 -6.65 19.93
N ARG A 208 -1.68 -6.48 19.21
CA ARG A 208 -2.84 -7.40 19.30
C ARG A 208 -2.59 -8.75 18.63
N TYR A 209 -1.67 -8.81 17.68
CA TYR A 209 -1.43 -9.99 16.83
C TYR A 209 -0.05 -10.60 17.00
N LEU A 210 0.93 -9.80 17.41
CA LEU A 210 2.31 -10.23 17.57
C LEU A 210 2.75 -10.16 19.02
N PRO A 211 3.37 -11.23 19.55
CA PRO A 211 3.88 -11.21 20.91
C PRO A 211 5.03 -10.21 21.06
N THR A 212 5.03 -9.50 22.17
CA THR A 212 6.16 -8.68 22.57
C THR A 212 7.27 -9.58 23.11
N LYS A 213 8.49 -9.42 22.60
CA LYS A 213 9.68 -10.11 23.07
C LYS A 213 10.79 -9.09 23.31
N GLU A 214 10.90 -8.63 24.55
CA GLU A 214 11.94 -7.67 24.90
C GLU A 214 13.34 -8.16 24.57
N GLY A 215 14.20 -7.23 24.18
CA GLY A 215 15.61 -7.45 23.91
C GLY A 215 16.42 -6.18 24.05
N GLU A 216 17.71 -6.28 23.80
CA GLU A 216 18.62 -5.17 23.95
C GLU A 216 18.70 -4.30 22.69
N ILE A 217 18.79 -2.98 22.91
CA ILE A 217 19.21 -2.04 21.88
C ILE A 217 20.68 -1.80 22.06
N ARG A 218 21.46 -2.05 21.01
CA ARG A 218 22.91 -1.91 21.01
C ARG A 218 23.40 -0.96 19.92
N THR A 219 24.56 -0.34 20.16
CA THR A 219 25.26 0.45 19.16
C THR A 219 26.69 -0.08 19.01
N PRO A 220 27.27 -0.06 17.78
CA PRO A 220 28.67 -0.47 17.60
C PRO A 220 29.62 0.43 18.40
N ASP A 221 30.63 -0.16 19.04
CA ASP A 221 31.63 0.52 19.84
C ASP A 221 33.05 0.00 19.52
N GLY A 222 33.19 -0.75 18.42
CA GLY A 222 34.44 -1.39 18.02
C GLY A 222 34.62 -2.82 18.56
N THR A 223 33.75 -3.27 19.46
CA THR A 223 33.67 -4.67 19.90
C THR A 223 32.58 -5.45 19.14
N PRO A 224 32.70 -6.80 19.06
CA PRO A 224 31.66 -7.62 18.42
C PRO A 224 30.30 -7.53 19.12
N GLU A 225 30.30 -7.35 20.43
CA GLU A 225 29.09 -7.27 21.25
C GLU A 225 28.41 -5.90 21.16
N GLY A 226 29.18 -4.83 20.96
CA GLY A 226 28.71 -3.46 21.00
C GLY A 226 28.24 -3.03 22.39
N ARG A 227 27.89 -1.76 22.54
CA ARG A 227 27.41 -1.18 23.80
C ARG A 227 25.90 -1.23 23.89
N VAL A 228 25.36 -1.72 24.98
CA VAL A 228 23.92 -1.64 25.30
C VAL A 228 23.54 -0.21 25.64
N ILE A 229 22.50 0.31 24.99
CA ILE A 229 22.01 1.67 25.19
C ILE A 229 20.51 1.75 25.52
N GLY A 230 19.82 0.62 25.52
CA GLY A 230 18.39 0.54 25.86
C GLY A 230 17.82 -0.82 25.69
N LYS A 231 16.48 -0.90 25.78
CA LYS A 231 15.71 -2.12 25.51
C LYS A 231 14.62 -1.83 24.46
N HIS A 232 14.34 -2.82 23.64
CA HIS A 232 13.23 -2.80 22.68
C HIS A 232 12.14 -3.79 23.12
N ILE A 233 10.92 -3.58 22.65
CA ILE A 233 9.74 -4.41 22.99
C ILE A 233 9.58 -5.66 22.13
N GLY A 234 10.34 -5.75 21.04
CA GLY A 234 10.30 -6.83 20.05
C GLY A 234 10.76 -6.33 18.71
N LEU A 235 11.61 -7.12 18.00
CA LEU A 235 12.19 -6.72 16.72
C LEU A 235 11.14 -6.48 15.61
N ALA A 236 9.97 -7.11 15.71
CA ALA A 236 8.86 -6.92 14.79
C ALA A 236 8.37 -5.47 14.74
N PHE A 237 8.48 -4.72 15.83
CA PHE A 237 7.98 -3.35 15.94
C PHE A 237 8.94 -2.27 15.38
N TYR A 238 10.05 -2.70 14.78
CA TYR A 238 11.06 -1.78 14.23
C TYR A 238 11.35 -2.08 12.76
N THR A 239 11.69 -1.02 12.03
CA THR A 239 12.05 -1.09 10.62
C THR A 239 13.48 -0.57 10.42
N ILE A 240 14.25 -1.19 9.54
CA ILE A 240 15.58 -0.67 9.15
C ILE A 240 15.43 0.76 8.61
N GLY A 241 16.28 1.67 9.04
CA GLY A 241 16.22 3.10 8.73
C GLY A 241 15.24 3.91 9.60
N GLN A 242 14.47 3.25 10.49
CA GLN A 242 13.55 3.96 11.38
C GLN A 242 14.30 4.93 12.30
N ARG A 243 13.79 6.17 12.41
CA ARG A 243 14.31 7.23 13.28
C ARG A 243 13.43 7.48 14.50
N LYS A 244 12.10 7.51 14.32
CA LYS A 244 11.14 7.86 15.38
C LYS A 244 10.68 6.62 16.14
N GLY A 245 10.35 6.77 17.41
CA GLY A 245 9.75 5.69 18.20
C GLY A 245 10.71 4.59 18.64
N ILE A 246 12.04 4.81 18.57
CA ILE A 246 13.04 3.83 19.03
C ILE A 246 13.09 3.79 20.57
N GLY A 247 12.71 4.88 21.24
CA GLY A 247 12.66 4.93 22.71
C GLY A 247 14.01 5.16 23.38
N ILE A 248 15.01 5.60 22.61
CA ILE A 248 16.35 5.97 23.15
C ILE A 248 16.33 7.46 23.45
N GLY A 249 16.50 7.81 24.74
CA GLY A 249 16.78 9.18 25.19
C GLY A 249 18.22 9.61 24.91
N GLY A 250 18.59 10.81 25.31
CA GLY A 250 19.98 11.29 25.21
C GLY A 250 20.91 10.34 25.98
N CYS A 251 21.81 9.67 25.27
CA CYS A 251 22.81 8.79 25.88
C CYS A 251 24.03 9.59 26.29
N ARG A 252 24.54 9.39 27.52
CA ARG A 252 25.84 9.94 27.94
C ARG A 252 26.91 9.47 26.95
N ASN A 253 27.81 10.38 26.53
CA ASN A 253 28.90 10.15 25.57
C ASN A 253 28.44 9.76 24.15
N SER A 254 27.30 10.22 23.68
CA SER A 254 26.87 10.14 22.29
C SER A 254 26.87 11.53 21.66
N GLU A 255 27.07 11.60 20.34
CA GLU A 255 26.94 12.85 19.60
C GLU A 255 25.47 13.33 19.62
N GLU A 256 25.23 14.64 19.42
CA GLU A 256 23.88 15.21 19.28
C GLU A 256 23.28 14.91 17.90
N LYS A 257 23.33 13.65 17.46
CA LYS A 257 22.78 13.18 16.20
C LYS A 257 21.61 12.21 16.44
N PRO A 258 20.60 12.18 15.56
CA PRO A 258 19.49 11.24 15.68
C PRO A 258 19.94 9.79 15.54
N TRP A 259 19.27 8.91 16.26
CA TRP A 259 19.43 7.47 16.17
C TRP A 259 18.62 6.88 15.04
N PHE A 260 19.19 5.86 14.36
CA PHE A 260 18.52 5.10 13.29
C PHE A 260 18.71 3.61 13.53
N VAL A 261 17.67 2.84 13.24
CA VAL A 261 17.74 1.38 13.24
C VAL A 261 18.59 0.93 12.04
N ALA A 262 19.71 0.27 12.32
CA ALA A 262 20.64 -0.19 11.28
C ALA A 262 20.51 -1.69 10.97
N LYS A 263 20.22 -2.52 12.00
CA LYS A 263 20.14 -3.97 11.84
C LYS A 263 19.20 -4.58 12.89
N LYS A 264 18.51 -5.67 12.51
CA LYS A 264 17.80 -6.55 13.42
C LYS A 264 18.51 -7.91 13.46
N ASP A 265 19.00 -8.33 14.61
CA ASP A 265 19.56 -9.66 14.79
C ASP A 265 18.56 -10.55 15.51
N ILE A 266 17.85 -11.37 14.71
CA ILE A 266 16.79 -12.24 15.22
C ILE A 266 17.34 -13.34 16.12
N ARG A 267 18.55 -13.84 15.82
CA ARG A 267 19.19 -14.93 16.58
C ARG A 267 19.49 -14.51 18.00
N THR A 268 19.99 -13.29 18.20
CA THR A 268 20.34 -12.75 19.52
C THR A 268 19.22 -11.88 20.12
N ASN A 269 18.14 -11.65 19.39
CA ASN A 269 17.06 -10.71 19.74
C ASN A 269 17.61 -9.32 20.06
N THR A 270 18.48 -8.81 19.19
CA THR A 270 19.18 -7.52 19.35
C THR A 270 18.78 -6.53 18.26
N LEU A 271 18.43 -5.32 18.67
CA LEU A 271 18.21 -4.19 17.78
C LEU A 271 19.47 -3.33 17.75
N TRP A 272 20.10 -3.25 16.58
CA TRP A 272 21.28 -2.42 16.38
C TRP A 272 20.89 -1.05 15.85
N VAL A 273 21.39 0.00 16.50
CA VAL A 273 21.12 1.38 16.12
C VAL A 273 22.44 2.15 16.00
N VAL A 274 22.43 3.16 15.13
CA VAL A 274 23.59 4.02 14.86
C VAL A 274 23.17 5.48 14.85
N GLN A 275 24.11 6.41 15.06
CA GLN A 275 23.86 7.84 15.00
C GLN A 275 24.24 8.43 13.64
N GLY A 276 23.45 9.42 13.19
CA GLY A 276 23.65 10.07 11.90
C GLY A 276 23.04 9.27 10.74
N HIS A 277 22.59 9.98 9.72
CA HIS A 277 21.96 9.39 8.52
C HIS A 277 22.98 8.85 7.51
N ASP A 278 24.23 9.18 7.67
CA ASP A 278 25.38 8.85 6.83
C ASP A 278 26.26 7.73 7.39
N HIS A 279 25.81 7.09 8.47
CA HIS A 279 26.57 5.99 9.08
C HIS A 279 26.71 4.81 8.11
N PRO A 280 27.91 4.20 7.95
CA PRO A 280 28.15 3.11 6.99
C PRO A 280 27.20 1.93 7.08
N TRP A 281 26.67 1.62 8.26
CA TRP A 281 25.69 0.53 8.43
C TRP A 281 24.30 0.83 7.87
N LEU A 282 24.04 2.08 7.47
CA LEU A 282 22.78 2.48 6.82
C LEU A 282 22.90 2.51 5.30
N LEU A 283 24.13 2.38 4.78
CA LEU A 283 24.44 2.45 3.36
C LEU A 283 24.81 1.05 2.86
N GLY A 284 24.45 0.75 1.64
CA GLY A 284 24.79 -0.51 0.99
C GLY A 284 25.06 -0.31 -0.49
N ASP A 285 26.04 -1.04 -1.03
CA ASP A 285 26.42 -1.02 -2.44
C ASP A 285 25.61 -2.04 -3.25
N HIS A 286 24.93 -2.96 -2.57
CA HIS A 286 24.24 -4.07 -3.18
C HIS A 286 22.83 -4.24 -2.58
N LEU A 287 21.89 -4.59 -3.44
CA LEU A 287 20.55 -5.01 -3.08
C LEU A 287 20.33 -6.45 -3.56
N PHE A 288 19.88 -7.31 -2.67
CA PHE A 288 19.42 -8.66 -3.02
C PHE A 288 17.91 -8.68 -2.99
N ALA A 289 17.30 -9.14 -4.09
CA ALA A 289 15.87 -9.36 -4.20
C ALA A 289 15.58 -10.84 -4.44
N ASP A 290 14.54 -11.35 -3.82
CA ASP A 290 14.05 -12.72 -4.00
C ASP A 290 12.68 -12.70 -4.65
N SER A 291 12.37 -13.75 -5.40
CA SER A 291 11.08 -13.99 -6.03
C SER A 291 10.54 -12.78 -6.84
N PRO A 292 11.31 -12.23 -7.79
CA PRO A 292 10.90 -11.08 -8.57
C PRO A 292 9.62 -11.39 -9.38
N SER A 293 8.71 -10.41 -9.44
CA SER A 293 7.50 -10.47 -10.26
C SER A 293 7.68 -9.59 -11.49
N TRP A 294 7.53 -10.18 -12.68
CA TRP A 294 7.64 -9.48 -13.94
C TRP A 294 6.27 -9.37 -14.59
N ILE A 295 5.76 -8.17 -14.77
CA ILE A 295 4.45 -7.94 -15.40
C ILE A 295 4.42 -8.47 -16.85
N SER A 296 5.56 -8.41 -17.55
CA SER A 296 5.72 -9.00 -18.89
C SER A 296 5.65 -10.53 -18.91
N GLY A 297 5.74 -11.20 -17.75
CA GLY A 297 5.90 -12.65 -17.63
C GLY A 297 7.32 -13.15 -17.86
N HIS A 298 8.25 -12.29 -18.29
CA HIS A 298 9.63 -12.63 -18.62
C HIS A 298 10.61 -11.71 -17.90
N ALA A 299 11.67 -12.30 -17.34
CA ALA A 299 12.77 -11.54 -16.77
C ALA A 299 13.55 -10.79 -17.88
N PRO A 300 14.08 -9.59 -17.60
CA PRO A 300 15.04 -8.95 -18.49
C PRO A 300 16.32 -9.80 -18.60
N GLU A 301 17.07 -9.59 -19.68
CA GLU A 301 18.35 -10.27 -19.87
C GLU A 301 19.30 -10.01 -18.69
N ALA A 302 20.08 -11.04 -18.33
CA ALA A 302 21.09 -10.92 -17.28
C ALA A 302 22.08 -9.80 -17.62
N GLY A 303 22.41 -8.95 -16.64
CA GLY A 303 23.27 -7.79 -16.84
C GLY A 303 22.56 -6.52 -17.35
N SER A 304 21.23 -6.55 -17.56
CA SER A 304 20.45 -5.36 -17.93
C SER A 304 20.53 -4.30 -16.84
N LYS A 305 20.64 -3.02 -17.25
CA LYS A 305 20.52 -1.87 -16.35
C LYS A 305 19.05 -1.53 -16.14
N LEU A 306 18.60 -1.59 -14.91
CA LEU A 306 17.22 -1.33 -14.54
C LEU A 306 17.14 -0.09 -13.62
N GLY A 307 16.11 0.72 -13.80
CA GLY A 307 15.75 1.75 -12.83
C GLY A 307 15.00 1.13 -11.66
N VAL A 308 15.30 1.59 -10.43
CA VAL A 308 14.64 1.13 -9.19
C VAL A 308 13.95 2.31 -8.52
N LYS A 309 12.79 2.03 -7.91
CA LYS A 309 12.05 2.99 -7.09
C LYS A 309 11.74 2.40 -5.71
#